data_2671fafc4fbde847ae290cd8f37cb833
#
_entry.id   2671fafc4fbde847ae290cd8f37cb833
#
_cell.length_a   1.000
_cell.length_b   1.000
_cell.length_c   1.000
_cell.angle_alpha   90.00
_cell.angle_beta   90.00
_cell.angle_gamma   90.00
#
_symmetry.space_group_name_H-M   'P 1'
#
loop_
_entity.id
_entity.type
_entity.pdbx_description
1 polymer ?
#
loop_
_entity_poly.entity_id
_entity_poly.type
_entity_poly.pdbx_seq_one_letter_code
_entity_poly.pdbx_strand_id
1 'polypeptide(L)' 'MRKFFFAVTLLAVSVSTGAVAQQQRSGTPAEQKACARDVQRFCRPLMDQGDFTILACLQQNRPKLTAACSQVLTSHGQ' A
#
# COMPACT_ATOMS: atom_id res chain seq x y z
N MET A 1 38.46 0.10 -45.46
CA MET A 1 38.10 0.22 -45.06
C MET A 1 37.32 -0.19 -44.51
N ARG A 2 36.91 -0.32 -43.70
CA ARG A 2 36.11 -0.79 -43.14
C ARG A 2 35.58 -0.18 -42.23
N LYS A 3 34.75 -0.15 -41.85
CA LYS A 3 34.17 0.41 -41.08
C LYS A 3 33.35 -0.08 -40.40
N PHE A 4 33.06 -0.11 -39.39
CA PHE A 4 32.33 -0.69 -38.69
C PHE A 4 31.58 0.09 -37.92
N PHE A 5 30.72 -0.02 -37.64
CA PHE A 5 29.89 0.58 -37.02
C PHE A 5 29.26 -0.04 -36.17
N PHE A 6 29.09 0.04 -35.20
CA PHE A 6 28.42 -0.53 -34.35
C PHE A 6 27.52 0.21 -33.84
N ALA A 7 26.66 0.17 -33.78
CA ALA A 7 25.54 0.47 -33.42
C ALA A 7 25.29 0.10 -32.14
N VAL A 8 25.49 0.68 -31.26
CA VAL A 8 25.21 0.30 -30.09
C VAL A 8 24.00 0.76 -29.68
N THR A 9 23.16 0.07 -29.46
CA THR A 9 21.94 0.38 -29.10
C THR A 9 21.79 0.32 -27.78
N LEU A 10 21.48 1.03 -27.09
CA LEU A 10 21.26 1.01 -25.90
C LEU A 10 19.97 0.97 -25.53
N LEU A 11 19.56 0.30 -24.76
CA LEU A 11 18.36 0.13 -24.36
C LEU A 11 18.10 0.62 -23.13
N ALA A 12 17.43 1.36 -22.77
CA ALA A 12 17.08 1.78 -21.59
C ALA A 12 15.91 1.27 -21.11
N VAL A 13 15.88 0.70 -20.14
CA VAL A 13 14.75 0.14 -19.68
C VAL A 13 14.34 0.86 -18.53
N SER A 14 13.33 1.39 -18.41
CA SER A 14 12.90 2.03 -17.30
C SER A 14 11.90 1.36 -16.61
N VAL A 15 11.94 1.19 -15.44
CA VAL A 15 10.98 0.50 -14.75
C VAL A 15 10.46 1.37 -13.75
N SER A 16 9.31 1.54 -13.60
CA SER A 16 8.77 2.31 -12.60
C SER A 16 8.00 1.55 -11.70
N THR A 17 8.34 1.37 -10.54
CA THR A 17 7.58 0.61 -9.62
C THR A 17 7.14 1.44 -8.46
N GLY A 18 7.39 2.70 -8.48
CA GLY A 18 7.02 3.51 -7.33
C GLY A 18 5.54 3.53 -7.06
N ALA A 19 4.76 3.53 -8.10
CA ALA A 19 3.33 3.59 -7.91
C ALA A 19 2.82 2.35 -7.22
N VAL A 20 3.38 1.22 -7.54
CA VAL A 20 2.95 -0.01 -6.91
C VAL A 20 3.31 0.00 -5.45
N ALA A 21 4.47 0.45 -5.12
CA ALA A 21 4.88 0.50 -3.74
C ALA A 21 3.98 1.41 -2.94
N GLN A 22 3.58 2.51 -3.51
CA GLN A 22 2.72 3.41 -2.79
C GLN A 22 1.36 2.80 -2.56
N GLN A 23 0.86 2.08 -3.53
CA GLN A 23 -0.43 1.46 -3.36
C GLN A 23 -0.38 0.40 -2.29
N GLN A 24 0.72 -0.33 -2.23
CA GLN A 24 0.81 -1.35 -1.22
C GLN A 24 0.85 -0.78 0.17
N ARG A 25 1.42 0.40 0.32
CA ARG A 25 1.50 0.98 1.61
C ARG A 25 0.14 1.30 2.17
N SER A 26 -0.76 1.76 1.34
CA SER A 26 -2.08 2.14 1.80
C SER A 26 -3.15 1.10 1.53
N GLY A 27 -2.78 0.00 0.92
CA GLY A 27 -3.77 -0.98 0.53
C GLY A 27 -4.48 -0.58 -0.74
N THR A 28 -5.37 -1.40 -1.22
CA THR A 28 -6.14 -1.09 -2.41
C THR A 28 -7.28 -0.14 -2.03
N PRO A 29 -7.86 0.55 -3.01
CA PRO A 29 -8.99 1.41 -2.70
C PRO A 29 -10.14 0.66 -2.04
N ALA A 30 -10.36 -0.58 -2.43
CA ALA A 30 -11.42 -1.37 -1.81
C ALA A 30 -11.10 -1.67 -0.36
N GLU A 31 -9.83 -1.94 -0.07
CA GLU A 31 -9.41 -2.21 1.29
C GLU A 31 -9.48 -0.97 2.15
N GLN A 32 -9.08 0.14 1.60
CA GLN A 32 -9.18 1.39 2.32
C GLN A 32 -10.62 1.70 2.66
N LYS A 33 -11.51 1.42 1.74
CA LYS A 33 -12.91 1.69 1.97
C LYS A 33 -13.46 0.76 3.03
N ALA A 34 -13.02 -0.48 3.04
CA ALA A 34 -13.49 -1.45 4.02
C ALA A 34 -13.13 -1.02 5.43
N CYS A 35 -12.00 -0.35 5.61
CA CYS A 35 -11.55 0.05 6.93
C CYS A 35 -11.80 1.51 7.27
N ALA A 36 -12.31 2.29 6.32
CA ALA A 36 -12.41 3.73 6.53
C ALA A 36 -13.24 4.08 7.76
N ARG A 37 -14.34 3.41 7.94
CA ARG A 37 -15.20 3.71 9.06
C ARG A 37 -14.55 3.32 10.37
N ASP A 38 -13.87 2.20 10.41
CA ASP A 38 -13.20 1.78 11.63
C ASP A 38 -12.06 2.71 11.97
N VAL A 39 -11.33 3.19 10.97
CA VAL A 39 -10.28 4.14 11.20
C VAL A 39 -10.85 5.41 11.83
N GLN A 40 -11.97 5.88 11.32
CA GLN A 40 -12.57 7.07 11.87
C GLN A 40 -13.08 6.85 13.29
N ARG A 41 -13.56 5.68 13.58
CA ARG A 41 -14.09 5.41 14.91
C ARG A 41 -13.01 5.22 15.95
N PHE A 42 -11.99 4.51 15.62
CA PHE A 42 -11.00 4.14 16.62
C PHE A 42 -9.65 4.82 16.47
N CYS A 43 -9.34 5.30 15.30
CA CYS A 43 -8.01 5.81 15.02
C CYS A 43 -8.00 7.25 14.52
N ARG A 44 -9.07 7.96 14.72
CA ARG A 44 -9.17 9.32 14.20
C ARG A 44 -8.01 10.23 14.59
N PRO A 45 -7.58 10.24 15.83
CA PRO A 45 -6.49 11.15 16.20
C PRO A 45 -5.18 10.79 15.55
N LEU A 46 -5.09 9.60 14.94
CA LEU A 46 -3.86 9.14 14.36
C LEU A 46 -3.88 9.14 12.85
N MET A 47 -4.93 9.68 12.25
CA MET A 47 -5.13 9.53 10.80
C MET A 47 -4.04 10.19 9.97
N ASP A 48 -3.39 11.19 10.49
CA ASP A 48 -2.32 11.83 9.75
C ASP A 48 -0.94 11.39 10.24
N GLN A 49 -0.86 10.31 10.97
CA GLN A 49 0.41 9.85 11.51
C GLN A 49 1.06 8.76 10.67
N GLY A 50 0.47 8.44 9.54
CA GLY A 50 1.07 7.44 8.65
C GLY A 50 0.37 6.11 8.72
N ASP A 51 0.58 5.33 7.68
CA ASP A 51 -0.13 4.07 7.54
C ASP A 51 0.22 3.05 8.59
N PHE A 52 1.46 3.01 8.99
CA PHE A 52 1.86 2.03 9.99
C PHE A 52 1.23 2.32 11.35
N THR A 53 1.09 3.59 11.69
CA THR A 53 0.45 3.95 12.93
C THR A 53 -1.02 3.58 12.90
N ILE A 54 -1.67 3.79 11.77
CA ILE A 54 -3.07 3.44 11.63
C ILE A 54 -3.22 1.93 11.70
N LEU A 55 -2.34 1.19 11.06
CA LEU A 55 -2.41 -0.25 11.10
C LEU A 55 -2.27 -0.76 12.54
N ALA A 56 -1.33 -0.22 13.30
CA ALA A 56 -1.18 -0.62 14.68
C ALA A 56 -2.43 -0.32 15.50
N CYS A 57 -3.06 0.81 15.22
CA CYS A 57 -4.29 1.16 15.90
C CYS A 57 -5.40 0.16 15.58
N LEU A 58 -5.51 -0.20 14.33
CA LEU A 58 -6.52 -1.18 13.93
C LEU A 58 -6.26 -2.53 14.60
N GLN A 59 -5.01 -2.93 14.67
CA GLN A 59 -4.67 -4.19 15.31
C GLN A 59 -5.04 -4.18 16.79
N GLN A 60 -4.84 -3.07 17.45
CA GLN A 60 -5.21 -2.98 18.85
C GLN A 60 -6.71 -3.02 19.05
N ASN A 61 -7.46 -2.63 18.05
CA ASN A 61 -8.90 -2.63 18.14
C ASN A 61 -9.53 -3.79 17.36
N ARG A 62 -8.73 -4.80 17.05
CA ARG A 62 -9.18 -5.88 16.19
C ARG A 62 -10.52 -6.50 16.59
N PRO A 63 -10.78 -6.78 17.84
CA PRO A 63 -12.07 -7.37 18.19
C PRO A 63 -13.25 -6.45 17.94
N LYS A 64 -13.01 -5.17 17.76
CA LYS A 64 -14.09 -4.22 17.55
C LYS A 64 -14.25 -3.81 16.10
N LEU A 65 -13.41 -4.30 15.22
CA LEU A 65 -13.50 -3.90 13.83
C LEU A 65 -14.68 -4.56 13.14
N THR A 66 -15.12 -3.92 12.07
CA THR A 66 -16.13 -4.55 11.23
C THR A 66 -15.52 -5.79 10.59
N ALA A 67 -16.36 -6.70 10.18
CA ALA A 67 -15.88 -7.92 9.55
C ALA A 67 -15.09 -7.60 8.29
N ALA A 68 -15.54 -6.63 7.53
CA ALA A 68 -14.86 -6.28 6.29
C ALA A 68 -13.43 -5.80 6.57
N CYS A 69 -13.26 -4.94 7.56
CA CYS A 69 -11.93 -4.45 7.87
C CYS A 69 -11.07 -5.55 8.49
N SER A 70 -11.67 -6.37 9.34
CA SER A 70 -10.94 -7.46 9.94
C SER A 70 -10.40 -8.42 8.88
N GLN A 71 -11.19 -8.66 7.84
CA GLN A 71 -10.73 -9.52 6.77
C GLN A 71 -9.58 -8.90 5.99
N VAL A 72 -9.58 -7.60 5.83
CA VAL A 72 -8.48 -6.93 5.16
C VAL A 72 -7.19 -7.19 5.93
N LEU A 73 -7.24 -7.04 7.25
CA LEU A 73 -6.05 -7.28 8.05
C LEU A 73 -5.60 -8.73 7.92
N THR A 74 -6.53 -9.64 7.99
CA THR A 74 -6.19 -11.06 7.90
C THR A 74 -5.54 -11.38 6.56
N SER A 75 -6.06 -10.81 5.47
CA SER A 75 -5.51 -11.12 4.16
C SER A 75 -4.12 -10.56 3.96
N HIS A 76 -3.71 -9.62 4.79
CA HIS A 76 -2.36 -9.09 4.72
C HIS A 76 -1.47 -9.67 5.82
N GLY A 77 -1.91 -10.70 6.49
CA GLY A 77 -1.09 -11.34 7.49
C GLY A 77 -1.01 -10.58 8.80
N GLN A 78 -1.94 -9.71 9.02
CA GLN A 78 -1.94 -8.91 10.24
C GLN A 78 -2.96 -9.48 11.27
#